data_d07587524a83ed3b0e9f877455900016
#
_entry.id   d07587524a83ed3b0e9f877455900016
#
_cell.length_a   1.000
_cell.length_b   1.000
_cell.length_c   1.000
_cell.angle_alpha   90.00
_cell.angle_beta   90.00
_cell.angle_gamma   90.00
#
_symmetry.space_group_name_H-M   'P 1'
#
loop_
_entity.id
_entity.type
_entity.pdbx_description
1 polymer ?
#
loop_
_entity_poly.entity_id
_entity_poly.type
_entity_poly.pdbx_seq_one_letter_code
_entity_poly.pdbx_strand_id
1 'polypeptide(L)'
;SRMRAAACRVVAHAFGPTIVDAGIAAPGCVEAGVLITRICMGGLGRIETRVSAEQEPLWPAMIEVHTASPVLACLGSQYAGWSLSASKEQNNGKKFFSLGSGPARALAGKETLFDELGYRDAHDAGVLVMEVGQPPPQAVLEKIVGDCGLAPDKLTVIVTPTQSVAGTLLIVARVVEVALHNSMCSACRSA
;
A
#
# COMPACT_ATOMS: atom_id res chain seq x y z
N SER A 1 -17.61 -5.88 -5.90
CA SER A 1 -16.21 -6.24 -5.65
C SER A 1 -16.04 -6.65 -4.18
N ARG A 2 -15.00 -7.44 -3.87
CA ARG A 2 -14.67 -7.86 -2.48
C ARG A 2 -14.45 -6.65 -1.56
N MET A 3 -13.85 -5.56 -2.07
CA MET A 3 -13.64 -4.34 -1.28
C MET A 3 -14.94 -3.66 -0.83
N ARG A 4 -16.01 -3.71 -1.63
CA ARG A 4 -17.33 -3.21 -1.20
C ARG A 4 -17.94 -4.09 -0.11
N ALA A 5 -17.81 -5.42 -0.23
CA ALA A 5 -18.24 -6.34 0.81
C ALA A 5 -17.44 -6.16 2.12
N ALA A 6 -16.20 -5.67 2.04
CA ALA A 6 -15.33 -5.35 3.17
C ALA A 6 -15.55 -3.92 3.73
N ALA A 7 -16.73 -3.35 3.57
CA ALA A 7 -17.10 -2.01 4.05
C ALA A 7 -16.21 -0.87 3.51
N CYS A 8 -15.65 -1.03 2.31
CA CYS A 8 -14.91 0.01 1.61
C CYS A 8 -15.79 0.77 0.63
N ARG A 9 -15.49 2.04 0.43
CA ARG A 9 -16.13 2.86 -0.61
C ARG A 9 -15.26 2.86 -1.86
N VAL A 10 -15.85 2.52 -3.00
CA VAL A 10 -15.16 2.50 -4.30
C VAL A 10 -15.76 3.59 -5.18
N VAL A 11 -14.95 4.55 -5.59
CA VAL A 11 -15.38 5.72 -6.38
C VAL A 11 -14.43 5.90 -7.57
N ALA A 12 -14.97 6.16 -8.75
CA ALA A 12 -14.19 6.64 -9.87
C ALA A 12 -13.86 8.13 -9.67
N HIS A 13 -12.60 8.50 -9.78
CA HIS A 13 -12.17 9.89 -9.76
C HIS A 13 -12.47 10.55 -11.12
N ALA A 14 -12.79 11.84 -11.14
CA ALA A 14 -13.09 12.56 -12.37
C ALA A 14 -11.98 12.52 -13.43
N PHE A 15 -10.72 12.42 -12.99
CA PHE A 15 -9.55 12.25 -13.85
C PHE A 15 -9.44 10.84 -14.45
N GLY A 16 -10.15 9.83 -13.89
CA GLY A 16 -10.18 8.45 -14.37
C GLY A 16 -9.84 7.36 -13.36
N PRO A 17 -8.85 7.53 -12.45
CA PRO A 17 -8.46 6.51 -11.49
C PRO A 17 -9.59 6.07 -10.56
N THR A 18 -9.55 4.82 -10.15
CA THR A 18 -10.44 4.29 -9.11
C THR A 18 -9.84 4.56 -7.73
N ILE A 19 -10.60 5.22 -6.86
CA ILE A 19 -10.24 5.41 -5.45
C ILE A 19 -11.02 4.42 -4.59
N VAL A 20 -10.30 3.68 -3.76
CA VAL A 20 -10.87 2.78 -2.75
C VAL A 20 -10.59 3.37 -1.38
N ASP A 21 -11.63 3.88 -0.74
CA ASP A 21 -11.58 4.38 0.63
C ASP A 21 -11.84 3.23 1.60
N ALA A 22 -10.87 2.97 2.47
CA ALA A 22 -10.91 1.90 3.47
C ALA A 22 -10.66 2.43 4.89
N GLY A 23 -11.17 3.63 5.20
CA GLY A 23 -11.03 4.17 6.55
C GLY A 23 -11.16 5.68 6.69
N ILE A 24 -11.32 6.46 5.59
CA ILE A 24 -11.52 7.92 5.66
C ILE A 24 -13.00 8.24 5.91
N ALA A 25 -13.87 7.94 4.96
CA ALA A 25 -15.31 8.10 5.06
C ALA A 25 -16.02 6.74 5.16
N ALA A 26 -15.42 5.70 4.62
CA ALA A 26 -15.88 4.32 4.81
C ALA A 26 -15.26 3.72 6.07
N PRO A 27 -15.99 2.90 6.85
CA PRO A 27 -15.47 2.36 8.12
C PRO A 27 -14.28 1.39 7.90
N GLY A 28 -14.23 0.69 6.78
CA GLY A 28 -13.33 -0.44 6.60
C GLY A 28 -13.64 -1.57 7.59
N CYS A 29 -12.86 -2.63 7.55
CA CYS A 29 -12.95 -3.73 8.51
C CYS A 29 -11.66 -4.58 8.47
N VAL A 30 -11.59 -5.60 9.30
CA VAL A 30 -10.46 -6.55 9.32
C VAL A 30 -10.24 -7.19 7.95
N GLU A 31 -11.31 -7.62 7.27
CA GLU A 31 -11.22 -8.22 5.93
C GLU A 31 -10.65 -7.23 4.90
N ALA A 32 -11.00 -5.92 5.01
CA ALA A 32 -10.38 -4.88 4.19
C ALA A 32 -8.87 -4.83 4.43
N GLY A 33 -8.43 -4.85 5.68
CA GLY A 33 -7.01 -4.85 6.05
C GLY A 33 -6.26 -6.06 5.48
N VAL A 34 -6.84 -7.26 5.58
CA VAL A 34 -6.29 -8.49 5.00
C VAL A 34 -6.15 -8.35 3.48
N LEU A 35 -7.20 -7.89 2.78
CA LEU A 35 -7.18 -7.72 1.34
C LEU A 35 -6.15 -6.65 0.90
N ILE A 36 -6.09 -5.52 1.60
CA ILE A 36 -5.14 -4.44 1.32
C ILE A 36 -3.71 -4.92 1.52
N THR A 37 -3.43 -5.64 2.60
CA THR A 37 -2.11 -6.20 2.85
C THR A 37 -1.68 -7.17 1.75
N ARG A 38 -2.56 -8.07 1.31
CA ARG A 38 -2.28 -8.97 0.19
C ARG A 38 -2.01 -8.21 -1.11
N ILE A 39 -2.75 -7.15 -1.37
CA ILE A 39 -2.53 -6.26 -2.53
C ILE A 39 -1.18 -5.56 -2.39
N CYS A 40 -0.87 -5.00 -1.20
CA CYS A 40 0.43 -4.37 -0.94
C CYS A 40 1.61 -5.32 -1.21
N MET A 41 1.45 -6.59 -0.92
CA MET A 41 2.46 -7.63 -1.21
C MET A 41 2.46 -8.10 -2.66
N GLY A 42 1.78 -7.41 -3.58
CA GLY A 42 1.70 -7.79 -4.99
C GLY A 42 0.96 -9.12 -5.23
N GLY A 43 0.10 -9.56 -4.30
CA GLY A 43 -0.55 -10.86 -4.34
C GLY A 43 0.37 -12.04 -3.98
N LEU A 44 1.65 -11.80 -3.68
CA LEU A 44 2.66 -12.82 -3.35
C LEU A 44 2.64 -13.26 -1.88
N GLY A 45 1.76 -12.64 -1.07
CA GLY A 45 1.59 -12.94 0.35
C GLY A 45 0.26 -13.59 0.68
N ARG A 46 0.26 -14.50 1.65
CA ARG A 46 -0.93 -15.01 2.33
C ARG A 46 -1.00 -14.38 3.72
N ILE A 47 -2.13 -13.79 4.03
CA ILE A 47 -2.40 -13.13 5.31
C ILE A 47 -3.53 -13.87 5.99
N GLU A 48 -3.33 -14.26 7.24
CA GLU A 48 -4.33 -14.88 8.08
C GLU A 48 -4.44 -14.12 9.41
N THR A 49 -5.65 -14.05 9.93
CA THR A 49 -5.92 -13.52 11.25
C THR A 49 -6.39 -14.65 12.14
N ARG A 50 -5.80 -14.76 13.34
CA ARG A 50 -6.21 -15.74 14.35
C ARG A 50 -6.59 -15.02 15.63
N VAL A 51 -7.63 -15.50 16.28
CA VAL A 51 -8.01 -15.09 17.62
C VAL A 51 -7.51 -16.15 18.59
N SER A 52 -6.90 -15.74 19.71
CA SER A 52 -6.48 -16.68 20.72
C SER A 52 -7.67 -17.37 21.37
N ALA A 53 -7.56 -18.67 21.58
CA ALA A 53 -8.55 -19.46 22.33
C ALA A 53 -8.28 -19.47 23.85
N GLU A 54 -7.21 -18.83 24.32
CA GLU A 54 -6.87 -18.74 25.74
C GLU A 54 -7.84 -17.81 26.47
N GLN A 55 -8.11 -18.07 27.74
CA GLN A 55 -9.06 -17.26 28.54
C GLN A 55 -8.54 -15.84 28.81
N GLU A 56 -7.23 -15.69 28.98
CA GLU A 56 -6.56 -14.41 29.18
C GLU A 56 -5.31 -14.34 28.31
N PRO A 57 -5.43 -14.21 26.98
CA PRO A 57 -4.30 -14.20 26.09
C PRO A 57 -3.53 -12.88 26.23
N LEU A 58 -2.20 -12.96 26.26
CA LEU A 58 -1.32 -11.79 26.19
C LEU A 58 -1.60 -11.01 24.88
N TRP A 59 -1.93 -11.74 23.83
CA TRP A 59 -2.26 -11.21 22.50
C TRP A 59 -3.59 -11.80 22.04
N PRO A 60 -4.71 -11.07 22.14
CA PRO A 60 -6.03 -11.59 21.79
C PRO A 60 -6.21 -11.86 20.29
N ALA A 61 -5.42 -11.19 19.45
CA ALA A 61 -5.44 -11.40 18.00
C ALA A 61 -4.03 -11.41 17.43
N MET A 62 -3.78 -12.29 16.47
CA MET A 62 -2.52 -12.42 15.76
C MET A 62 -2.74 -12.30 14.26
N ILE A 63 -1.72 -11.80 13.56
CA ILE A 63 -1.67 -11.75 12.11
C ILE A 63 -0.50 -12.63 11.67
N GLU A 64 -0.80 -13.62 10.84
CA GLU A 64 0.21 -14.47 10.22
C GLU A 64 0.45 -14.01 8.78
N VAL A 65 1.70 -13.83 8.43
CA VAL A 65 2.14 -13.39 7.10
C VAL A 65 3.06 -14.46 6.52
N HIS A 66 2.68 -15.00 5.38
CA HIS A 66 3.46 -16.02 4.67
C HIS A 66 3.75 -15.56 3.25
N THR A 67 4.98 -15.76 2.79
CA THR A 67 5.36 -15.54 1.39
C THR A 67 6.51 -16.47 0.99
N ALA A 68 6.45 -16.99 -0.21
CA ALA A 68 7.56 -17.72 -0.83
C ALA A 68 8.55 -16.80 -1.56
N SER A 69 8.19 -15.52 -1.72
CA SER A 69 9.00 -14.52 -2.45
C SER A 69 9.18 -13.26 -1.61
N PRO A 70 9.87 -13.34 -0.43
CA PRO A 70 9.90 -12.25 0.54
C PRO A 70 10.50 -10.95 -0.03
N VAL A 71 11.53 -11.03 -0.85
CA VAL A 71 12.17 -9.86 -1.44
C VAL A 71 11.18 -9.10 -2.35
N LEU A 72 10.53 -9.78 -3.28
CA LEU A 72 9.58 -9.14 -4.19
C LEU A 72 8.31 -8.69 -3.46
N ALA A 73 7.75 -9.54 -2.60
CA ALA A 73 6.54 -9.23 -1.86
C ALA A 73 6.72 -8.05 -0.91
N CYS A 74 7.81 -8.03 -0.16
CA CYS A 74 8.05 -7.03 0.88
C CYS A 74 8.77 -5.79 0.32
N LEU A 75 9.92 -5.94 -0.32
CA LEU A 75 10.73 -4.82 -0.78
C LEU A 75 10.27 -4.29 -2.15
N GLY A 76 9.99 -5.18 -3.10
CA GLY A 76 9.50 -4.78 -4.43
C GLY A 76 8.07 -4.22 -4.43
N SER A 77 7.23 -4.58 -3.45
CA SER A 77 5.83 -4.18 -3.42
C SER A 77 5.40 -3.52 -2.11
N GLN A 78 5.47 -4.21 -0.96
CA GLN A 78 4.88 -3.74 0.30
C GLN A 78 5.60 -2.52 0.90
N TYR A 79 6.90 -2.39 0.72
CA TYR A 79 7.66 -1.25 1.24
C TYR A 79 7.06 0.10 0.80
N ALA A 80 6.94 1.04 1.73
CA ALA A 80 6.38 2.36 1.47
C ALA A 80 7.50 3.37 1.17
N GLY A 81 8.17 3.21 0.02
CA GLY A 81 9.31 4.02 -0.37
C GLY A 81 9.03 5.14 -1.35
N TRP A 82 7.92 5.08 -2.08
CA TRP A 82 7.62 6.07 -3.11
C TRP A 82 7.04 7.36 -2.53
N SER A 83 7.86 8.40 -2.49
CA SER A 83 7.46 9.73 -1.98
C SER A 83 6.55 10.46 -3.00
N LEU A 84 5.37 10.81 -2.57
CA LEU A 84 4.34 11.50 -3.35
C LEU A 84 3.89 12.77 -2.62
N SER A 85 3.96 13.90 -3.30
CA SER A 85 3.61 15.19 -2.71
C SER A 85 2.90 16.10 -3.71
N ALA A 86 2.10 17.02 -3.18
CA ALA A 86 1.57 18.16 -3.92
C ALA A 86 1.75 19.44 -3.12
N SER A 87 2.10 20.52 -3.80
CA SER A 87 2.23 21.85 -3.21
C SER A 87 0.86 22.44 -2.86
N LYS A 88 0.85 23.58 -2.17
CA LYS A 88 -0.39 24.29 -1.85
C LYS A 88 -1.14 24.73 -3.12
N GLU A 89 -0.41 25.16 -4.13
CA GLU A 89 -0.95 25.62 -5.41
C GLU A 89 -1.64 24.49 -6.16
N GLN A 90 -1.11 23.27 -6.05
CA GLN A 90 -1.63 22.06 -6.69
C GLN A 90 -2.78 21.39 -5.90
N ASN A 91 -3.04 21.82 -4.67
CA ASN A 91 -4.02 21.18 -3.78
C ASN A 91 -4.85 22.20 -2.99
N ASN A 92 -5.43 23.18 -3.67
CA ASN A 92 -6.39 24.14 -3.10
C ASN A 92 -5.92 24.78 -1.76
N GLY A 93 -4.66 25.19 -1.70
CA GLY A 93 -4.07 25.85 -0.52
C GLY A 93 -3.57 24.90 0.58
N LYS A 94 -3.65 23.57 0.39
CA LYS A 94 -3.18 22.57 1.36
C LYS A 94 -1.99 21.79 0.81
N LYS A 95 -0.99 21.56 1.63
CA LYS A 95 0.08 20.61 1.28
C LYS A 95 -0.45 19.17 1.36
N PHE A 96 0.01 18.32 0.45
CA PHE A 96 -0.21 16.88 0.49
C PHE A 96 1.14 16.16 0.51
N PHE A 97 1.24 15.13 1.32
CA PHE A 97 2.38 14.22 1.34
C PHE A 97 1.91 12.83 1.73
N SER A 98 2.43 11.82 1.04
CA SER A 98 2.27 10.41 1.38
C SER A 98 3.45 9.60 0.89
N LEU A 99 3.66 8.47 1.53
CA LEU A 99 4.45 7.39 0.95
C LEU A 99 3.50 6.39 0.28
N GLY A 100 3.85 5.98 -0.92
CA GLY A 100 3.13 4.97 -1.68
C GLY A 100 3.72 3.58 -1.45
N SER A 101 2.86 2.57 -1.33
CA SER A 101 3.20 1.16 -1.28
C SER A 101 2.35 0.35 -2.26
N GLY A 102 2.74 -0.89 -2.52
CA GLY A 102 2.01 -1.75 -3.46
C GLY A 102 2.66 -1.87 -4.84
N PRO A 103 2.07 -2.68 -5.72
CA PRO A 103 2.71 -3.10 -6.97
C PRO A 103 2.97 -1.96 -7.97
N ALA A 104 2.21 -0.86 -7.95
CA ALA A 104 2.46 0.28 -8.82
C ALA A 104 3.85 0.91 -8.64
N ARG A 105 4.52 0.70 -7.49
CA ARG A 105 5.91 1.14 -7.29
C ARG A 105 6.86 0.48 -8.26
N ALA A 106 6.71 -0.82 -8.50
CA ALA A 106 7.54 -1.57 -9.43
C ALA A 106 7.31 -1.17 -10.90
N LEU A 107 6.09 -0.74 -11.24
CA LEU A 107 5.79 -0.16 -12.55
C LEU A 107 6.49 1.20 -12.72
N ALA A 108 6.41 2.07 -11.72
CA ALA A 108 7.03 3.40 -11.75
C ALA A 108 8.56 3.32 -11.70
N GLY A 109 9.13 2.40 -10.90
CA GLY A 109 10.55 2.17 -10.75
C GLY A 109 11.35 3.43 -10.41
N LYS A 110 10.81 4.32 -9.58
CA LYS A 110 11.43 5.63 -9.25
C LYS A 110 12.41 5.58 -8.08
N GLU A 111 12.45 4.48 -7.37
CA GLU A 111 13.30 4.30 -6.19
C GLU A 111 14.57 3.53 -6.57
N THR A 112 15.71 3.94 -6.00
CA THR A 112 17.00 3.26 -6.18
C THR A 112 16.96 1.79 -5.77
N LEU A 113 16.06 1.44 -4.85
CA LEU A 113 15.81 0.07 -4.43
C LEU A 113 15.51 -0.86 -5.60
N PHE A 114 14.83 -0.40 -6.66
CA PHE A 114 14.55 -1.23 -7.83
C PHE A 114 15.78 -1.53 -8.67
N ASP A 115 16.75 -0.64 -8.66
CA ASP A 115 18.06 -0.88 -9.32
C ASP A 115 18.85 -1.92 -8.52
N GLU A 116 18.84 -1.85 -7.17
CA GLU A 116 19.47 -2.83 -6.28
C GLU A 116 18.82 -4.21 -6.40
N LEU A 117 17.48 -4.27 -6.52
CA LEU A 117 16.73 -5.52 -6.69
C LEU A 117 16.87 -6.11 -8.11
N GLY A 118 17.32 -5.31 -9.09
CA GLY A 118 17.33 -5.71 -10.50
C GLY A 118 15.94 -6.04 -11.03
N TYR A 119 14.89 -5.42 -10.49
CA TYR A 119 13.49 -5.76 -10.79
C TYR A 119 12.70 -4.53 -11.22
N ARG A 120 11.93 -4.71 -12.29
CA ARG A 120 10.91 -3.77 -12.74
C ARG A 120 9.70 -4.56 -13.22
N ASP A 121 8.52 -4.03 -13.00
CA ASP A 121 7.27 -4.64 -13.48
C ASP A 121 6.84 -4.01 -14.80
N ALA A 122 6.03 -4.74 -15.56
CA ALA A 122 5.42 -4.29 -16.82
C ALA A 122 3.99 -4.81 -16.90
N HIS A 123 3.02 -3.93 -16.69
CA HIS A 123 1.60 -4.27 -16.75
C HIS A 123 0.78 -3.05 -17.20
N ASP A 124 -0.41 -3.27 -17.73
CA ASP A 124 -1.33 -2.24 -18.20
C ASP A 124 -2.26 -1.69 -17.10
N ALA A 125 -2.17 -2.20 -15.89
CA ALA A 125 -2.93 -1.73 -14.73
C ALA A 125 -2.05 -1.71 -13.47
N GLY A 126 -2.31 -0.77 -12.56
CA GLY A 126 -1.54 -0.60 -11.34
C GLY A 126 -2.42 -0.38 -10.12
N VAL A 127 -1.93 -0.84 -8.96
CA VAL A 127 -2.56 -0.57 -7.66
C VAL A 127 -1.52 0.04 -6.73
N LEU A 128 -1.87 1.19 -6.15
CA LEU A 128 -1.08 1.86 -5.13
C LEU A 128 -1.87 1.96 -3.84
N VAL A 129 -1.20 1.78 -2.71
CA VAL A 129 -1.77 1.94 -1.37
C VAL A 129 -1.12 3.12 -0.69
N MET A 130 -1.93 3.99 -0.10
CA MET A 130 -1.49 5.19 0.60
C MET A 130 -2.10 5.24 2.00
N GLU A 131 -1.25 5.36 3.01
CA GLU A 131 -1.67 5.47 4.41
C GLU A 131 -1.95 6.93 4.75
N VAL A 132 -3.11 7.42 4.33
CA VAL A 132 -3.49 8.85 4.43
C VAL A 132 -4.89 9.05 4.97
N GLY A 133 -5.10 10.17 5.68
CA GLY A 133 -6.40 10.59 6.20
C GLY A 133 -7.22 11.45 5.24
N GLN A 134 -6.76 11.66 4.00
CA GLN A 134 -7.48 12.42 2.97
C GLN A 134 -7.19 11.83 1.58
N PRO A 135 -8.13 11.93 0.64
CA PRO A 135 -7.89 11.47 -0.73
C PRO A 135 -6.73 12.22 -1.39
N PRO A 136 -5.94 11.55 -2.26
CA PRO A 136 -4.89 12.22 -3.01
C PRO A 136 -5.47 13.27 -3.96
N PRO A 137 -4.83 14.46 -4.09
CA PRO A 137 -5.23 15.45 -5.06
C PRO A 137 -4.94 14.99 -6.49
N GLN A 138 -5.61 15.58 -7.46
CA GLN A 138 -5.48 15.22 -8.89
C GLN A 138 -4.01 15.26 -9.36
N ALA A 139 -3.24 16.25 -8.97
CA ALA A 139 -1.82 16.36 -9.34
C ALA A 139 -0.98 15.14 -8.91
N VAL A 140 -1.31 14.52 -7.78
CA VAL A 140 -0.66 13.29 -7.33
C VAL A 140 -1.10 12.09 -8.18
N LEU A 141 -2.38 12.01 -8.53
CA LEU A 141 -2.90 10.96 -9.41
C LEU A 141 -2.28 11.05 -10.82
N GLU A 142 -2.17 12.26 -11.36
CA GLU A 142 -1.51 12.52 -12.65
C GLU A 142 -0.04 12.09 -12.62
N LYS A 143 0.67 12.42 -11.53
CA LYS A 143 2.05 11.97 -11.34
C LYS A 143 2.17 10.45 -11.33
N ILE A 144 1.31 9.75 -10.57
CA ILE A 144 1.34 8.28 -10.49
C ILE A 144 1.08 7.66 -11.86
N VAL A 145 0.04 8.13 -12.55
CA VAL A 145 -0.31 7.67 -13.91
C VAL A 145 0.86 7.86 -14.87
N GLY A 146 1.46 9.05 -14.88
CA GLY A 146 2.59 9.38 -15.75
C GLY A 146 3.84 8.54 -15.43
N ASP A 147 4.19 8.41 -14.16
CA ASP A 147 5.37 7.66 -13.72
C ASP A 147 5.23 6.14 -13.99
N CYS A 148 4.02 5.60 -13.91
CA CYS A 148 3.73 4.19 -14.21
C CYS A 148 3.48 3.93 -15.71
N GLY A 149 3.31 4.95 -16.55
CA GLY A 149 2.97 4.80 -17.96
C GLY A 149 1.56 4.20 -18.19
N LEU A 150 0.62 4.42 -17.26
CA LEU A 150 -0.72 3.85 -17.31
C LEU A 150 -1.74 4.80 -17.95
N ALA A 151 -2.81 4.24 -18.51
CA ALA A 151 -4.04 5.00 -18.73
C ALA A 151 -4.72 5.32 -17.38
N PRO A 152 -5.35 6.50 -17.20
CA PRO A 152 -5.90 6.90 -15.91
C PRO A 152 -6.90 5.90 -15.31
N ASP A 153 -7.74 5.29 -16.11
CA ASP A 153 -8.75 4.29 -15.72
C ASP A 153 -8.14 2.94 -15.29
N LYS A 154 -6.85 2.73 -15.55
CA LYS A 154 -6.10 1.53 -15.18
C LYS A 154 -5.41 1.65 -13.82
N LEU A 155 -5.44 2.84 -13.22
CA LEU A 155 -4.90 3.04 -11.87
C LEU A 155 -5.99 2.86 -10.82
N THR A 156 -5.69 2.06 -9.79
CA THR A 156 -6.46 2.01 -8.55
C THR A 156 -5.60 2.52 -7.40
N VAL A 157 -6.11 3.48 -6.65
CA VAL A 157 -5.48 3.97 -5.42
C VAL A 157 -6.34 3.59 -4.22
N ILE A 158 -5.74 2.87 -3.28
CA ILE A 158 -6.38 2.51 -2.02
C ILE A 158 -5.89 3.49 -0.95
N VAL A 159 -6.82 4.13 -0.25
CA VAL A 159 -6.51 5.05 0.85
C VAL A 159 -7.01 4.47 2.16
N THR A 160 -6.12 4.40 3.15
CA THR A 160 -6.45 3.86 4.47
C THR A 160 -5.65 4.62 5.53
N PRO A 161 -6.31 5.36 6.43
CA PRO A 161 -5.63 6.01 7.55
C PRO A 161 -5.00 4.97 8.47
N THR A 162 -3.83 5.28 9.02
CA THR A 162 -3.11 4.41 9.97
C THR A 162 -3.95 4.04 11.20
N GLN A 163 -4.88 4.93 11.58
CA GLN A 163 -5.79 4.76 12.74
C GLN A 163 -7.06 3.96 12.40
N SER A 164 -7.32 3.65 11.13
CA SER A 164 -8.44 2.78 10.76
C SER A 164 -8.14 1.31 11.05
N VAL A 165 -9.19 0.50 11.21
CA VAL A 165 -9.02 -0.95 11.41
C VAL A 165 -8.19 -1.59 10.29
N ALA A 166 -8.49 -1.21 9.04
CA ALA A 166 -7.76 -1.72 7.88
C ALA A 166 -6.30 -1.26 7.87
N GLY A 167 -6.04 0.02 8.17
CA GLY A 167 -4.70 0.59 8.24
C GLY A 167 -3.86 0.01 9.37
N THR A 168 -4.44 -0.17 10.55
CA THR A 168 -3.77 -0.82 11.68
C THR A 168 -3.32 -2.24 11.32
N LEU A 169 -4.20 -3.03 10.69
CA LEU A 169 -3.85 -4.38 10.25
C LEU A 169 -2.71 -4.37 9.22
N LEU A 170 -2.79 -3.46 8.24
CA LEU A 170 -1.74 -3.28 7.24
C LEU A 170 -0.39 -2.99 7.88
N ILE A 171 -0.33 -2.09 8.88
CA ILE A 171 0.90 -1.72 9.59
C ILE A 171 1.48 -2.92 10.36
N VAL A 172 0.64 -3.64 11.12
CA VAL A 172 1.09 -4.81 11.89
C VAL A 172 1.65 -5.89 10.96
N ALA A 173 1.05 -6.07 9.79
CA ALA A 173 1.50 -7.05 8.81
C ALA A 173 2.80 -6.69 8.07
N ARG A 174 3.40 -5.50 8.31
CA ARG A 174 4.68 -5.09 7.72
C ARG A 174 5.92 -5.61 8.47
N VAL A 175 5.76 -6.39 9.53
CA VAL A 175 6.88 -6.84 10.36
C VAL A 175 8.00 -7.51 9.56
N VAL A 176 7.65 -8.34 8.57
CA VAL A 176 8.63 -9.01 7.70
C VAL A 176 9.32 -8.02 6.78
N GLU A 177 8.57 -7.09 6.20
CA GLU A 177 9.08 -6.02 5.32
C GLU A 177 10.10 -5.15 6.07
N VAL A 178 9.76 -4.68 7.26
CA VAL A 178 10.63 -3.85 8.10
C VAL A 178 11.92 -4.58 8.46
N ALA A 179 11.84 -5.87 8.82
CA ALA A 179 13.01 -6.68 9.13
C ALA A 179 13.95 -6.84 7.92
N LEU A 180 13.42 -7.12 6.75
CA LEU A 180 14.19 -7.26 5.51
C LEU A 180 14.83 -5.95 5.09
N HIS A 181 14.09 -4.84 5.10
CA HIS A 181 14.61 -3.53 4.75
C HIS A 181 15.77 -3.12 5.68
N ASN A 182 15.62 -3.30 6.99
CA ASN A 182 16.69 -3.01 7.96
C ASN A 182 17.92 -3.89 7.73
N SER A 183 17.74 -5.16 7.37
CA SER A 183 18.85 -6.06 7.07
C SER A 183 19.62 -5.62 5.83
N MET A 184 18.95 -5.21 4.76
CA MET A 184 19.62 -4.66 3.57
C MET A 184 20.38 -3.37 3.88
N CYS A 185 19.77 -2.42 4.56
CA CYS A 185 20.42 -1.17 4.95
C CYS A 185 21.67 -1.39 5.85
N SER A 186 21.67 -2.42 6.68
CA SER A 186 22.81 -2.78 7.53
C SER A 186 23.95 -3.38 6.72
N ALA A 187 23.65 -4.25 5.75
CA ALA A 187 24.64 -4.85 4.87
C ALA A 187 25.35 -3.79 4.00
N CYS A 188 24.60 -2.82 3.46
CA CYS A 188 25.18 -1.72 2.67
C CYS A 188 26.05 -0.76 3.48
N ARG A 189 25.89 -0.68 4.80
CA ARG A 189 26.75 0.16 5.66
C ARG A 189 28.05 -0.52 6.10
N SER A 190 28.17 -1.82 5.88
CA SER A 190 29.32 -2.64 6.28
C SER A 190 30.25 -2.96 5.11
N ALA A 191 29.91 -2.56 3.90
CA ALA A 191 30.69 -2.72 2.68
C ALA A 191 31.30 -1.38 2.23
#